data_62a7d756f620fbcb67bc3b1f4ab12d87
#
_entry.id   62a7d756f620fbcb67bc3b1f4ab12d87
#
_cell.length_a   1.000
_cell.length_b   1.000
_cell.length_c   1.000
_cell.angle_alpha   90.00
_cell.angle_beta   90.00
_cell.angle_gamma   90.00
#
_symmetry.space_group_name_H-M   'P 1'
#
loop_
_entity.id
_entity.type
_entity.pdbx_description
1 polymer ?
#
loop_
_entity_poly.entity_id
_entity_poly.type
_entity_poly.pdbx_seq_one_letter_code
_entity_poly.pdbx_strand_id
1 'polypeptide(L)'
;AGFDFLSPRTRLNANGEVTEFAYNNSDLSDIKLTAEVKDGVGHASLCSHTPLIDGSINLNALMSNRKIDARLICDLVNADFMRMGITKRPLNTSFKANVLLLSDAKSSHKVEGTVGNIVIRDSANAYRPENISIDMFTRRDSTHAALRSGDFALHLDGAGSIEHIMNRITEVNNELAKQRNERYIDQLRLRERFPEMFLFVSAGKNNVFSRMMKRFGYDFHNAFVDLEASPHNGLNGKVSLDSLVAAGVQLDTIRLAFKSDSTKTDFEGQVRNNRYNPQFVFNAKIRGAFTQSSLYMG
;
A
#
# COMPACT_ATOMS: atom_id res chain seq x y z
N ALA A 1 8.36 30.19 16.42
CA ALA A 1 9.44 30.24 15.41
C ALA A 1 9.67 28.81 14.91
N GLY A 2 9.33 28.51 13.68
CA GLY A 2 9.62 27.21 13.08
C GLY A 2 11.02 27.19 12.50
N PHE A 3 11.73 26.05 12.63
CA PHE A 3 12.98 25.83 11.92
C PHE A 3 12.68 25.60 10.44
N ASP A 4 13.29 26.39 9.57
CA ASP A 4 13.24 26.16 8.12
C ASP A 4 14.41 25.25 7.73
N PHE A 5 14.20 23.95 7.74
CA PHE A 5 15.21 22.95 7.38
C PHE A 5 15.67 23.06 5.91
N LEU A 6 14.92 23.75 5.06
CA LEU A 6 15.24 23.96 3.65
C LEU A 6 16.08 25.22 3.42
N SER A 7 16.35 25.99 4.47
CA SER A 7 17.21 27.14 4.40
C SER A 7 18.69 26.70 4.22
N PRO A 8 19.43 27.24 3.24
CA PRO A 8 20.85 26.95 3.09
C PRO A 8 21.70 27.43 4.28
N ARG A 9 21.12 28.18 5.21
CA ARG A 9 21.79 28.64 6.44
C ARG A 9 21.55 27.70 7.63
N THR A 10 20.70 26.70 7.48
CA THR A 10 20.41 25.77 8.56
C THR A 10 21.62 24.91 8.85
N ARG A 11 22.01 24.85 10.10
CA ARG A 11 23.03 23.96 10.60
C ARG A 11 22.46 23.19 11.78
N LEU A 12 22.51 21.89 11.69
CA LEU A 12 22.10 20.95 12.73
C LEU A 12 23.20 19.92 12.90
N ASN A 13 23.55 19.63 14.13
CA ASN A 13 24.34 18.45 14.46
C ASN A 13 23.68 17.80 15.67
N ALA A 14 23.27 16.55 15.53
CA ALA A 14 22.66 15.77 16.57
C ALA A 14 23.29 14.38 16.61
N ASN A 15 23.75 13.99 17.80
CA ASN A 15 24.22 12.64 18.07
C ASN A 15 23.43 12.11 19.25
N GLY A 16 22.88 10.93 19.11
CA GLY A 16 22.13 10.24 20.14
C GLY A 16 22.55 8.80 20.26
N GLU A 17 22.59 8.30 21.47
CA GLU A 17 22.82 6.90 21.76
C GLU A 17 21.81 6.44 22.80
N VAL A 18 21.13 5.34 22.51
CA VAL A 18 20.23 4.67 23.46
C VAL A 18 21.05 3.58 24.14
N THR A 19 21.44 3.80 25.38
CA THR A 19 22.28 2.89 26.17
C THR A 19 21.47 1.88 26.96
N GLU A 20 20.25 2.28 27.37
CA GLU A 20 19.33 1.40 28.09
C GLU A 20 17.89 1.69 27.65
N PHE A 21 17.29 0.77 26.93
CA PHE A 21 15.88 0.80 26.58
C PHE A 21 15.35 -0.61 26.50
N ALA A 22 14.36 -0.94 27.30
CA ALA A 22 13.68 -2.23 27.27
C ALA A 22 12.23 -2.07 26.82
N TYR A 23 11.81 -2.88 25.87
CA TYR A 23 10.45 -2.96 25.37
C TYR A 23 10.02 -4.44 25.28
N ASN A 24 8.85 -4.77 25.84
CA ASN A 24 8.34 -6.16 25.86
C ASN A 24 9.36 -7.20 26.39
N ASN A 25 10.07 -6.91 27.47
CA ASN A 25 11.15 -7.75 28.03
C ASN A 25 12.34 -7.96 27.06
N SER A 26 12.49 -7.13 26.07
CA SER A 26 13.60 -7.17 25.13
C SER A 26 14.42 -5.91 25.22
N ASP A 27 15.75 -6.09 25.26
CA ASP A 27 16.70 -5.00 25.30
C ASP A 27 16.89 -4.39 23.90
N LEU A 28 16.68 -3.07 23.80
CA LEU A 28 16.89 -2.25 22.61
C LEU A 28 18.06 -1.27 22.81
N SER A 29 18.95 -1.53 23.73
CA SER A 29 20.20 -0.79 23.89
C SER A 29 21.05 -0.89 22.61
N ASP A 30 22.08 -0.03 22.50
CA ASP A 30 22.96 0.01 21.31
C ASP A 30 22.26 0.49 20.01
N ILE A 31 21.39 1.50 20.15
CA ILE A 31 20.90 2.25 19.01
C ILE A 31 21.65 3.57 18.92
N LYS A 32 22.29 3.84 17.77
CA LYS A 32 23.03 5.06 17.51
C LYS A 32 22.35 5.87 16.42
N LEU A 33 22.10 7.13 16.70
CA LEU A 33 21.56 8.11 15.77
C LEU A 33 22.58 9.22 15.57
N THR A 34 22.91 9.51 14.33
CA THR A 34 23.65 10.72 13.96
C THR A 34 22.85 11.50 12.92
N ALA A 35 22.81 12.80 13.02
CA ALA A 35 22.21 13.66 12.02
C ALA A 35 23.00 14.96 11.90
N GLU A 36 23.38 15.31 10.70
CA GLU A 36 24.07 16.54 10.36
C GLU A 36 23.35 17.22 9.19
N VAL A 37 23.11 18.52 9.32
CA VAL A 37 22.68 19.38 8.21
C VAL A 37 23.59 20.58 8.18
N LYS A 38 24.22 20.81 7.04
CA LYS A 38 25.13 21.93 6.81
C LYS A 38 25.09 22.37 5.35
N ASP A 39 24.91 23.67 5.14
CA ASP A 39 24.96 24.30 3.81
C ASP A 39 24.08 23.60 2.75
N GLY A 40 22.90 23.15 3.15
CA GLY A 40 21.96 22.44 2.28
C GLY A 40 22.26 20.96 2.05
N VAL A 41 23.29 20.41 2.70
CA VAL A 41 23.57 18.97 2.69
C VAL A 41 23.15 18.37 4.02
N GLY A 42 22.34 17.32 3.97
CA GLY A 42 21.87 16.58 5.13
C GLY A 42 22.37 15.13 5.09
N HIS A 43 22.87 14.66 6.22
CA HIS A 43 23.21 13.26 6.45
C HIS A 43 22.56 12.80 7.73
N ALA A 44 21.87 11.66 7.71
CA ALA A 44 21.41 11.01 8.92
C ALA A 44 21.69 9.53 8.86
N SER A 45 22.11 8.96 9.98
CA SER A 45 22.38 7.54 10.12
C SER A 45 21.75 7.01 11.40
N LEU A 46 21.06 5.90 11.29
CA LEU A 46 20.52 5.12 12.39
C LEU A 46 21.10 3.72 12.31
N CYS A 47 21.78 3.27 13.36
CA CYS A 47 22.31 1.91 13.45
C CYS A 47 21.79 1.25 14.73
N SER A 48 21.49 -0.03 14.64
CA SER A 48 21.12 -0.88 15.77
C SER A 48 21.80 -2.22 15.63
N HIS A 49 22.36 -2.74 16.71
CA HIS A 49 23.01 -4.05 16.78
C HIS A 49 22.41 -4.89 17.92
N THR A 50 21.11 -4.90 18.03
CA THR A 50 20.40 -5.68 19.05
C THR A 50 19.85 -6.98 18.48
N PRO A 51 19.57 -7.98 19.34
CA PRO A 51 18.91 -9.20 18.89
C PRO A 51 17.51 -8.99 18.30
N LEU A 52 16.87 -7.84 18.59
CA LEU A 52 15.56 -7.46 18.06
C LEU A 52 15.65 -6.85 16.67
N ILE A 53 16.58 -5.91 16.50
CA ILE A 53 16.82 -5.19 15.25
C ILE A 53 18.33 -5.06 15.07
N ASP A 54 18.83 -5.65 14.01
CA ASP A 54 20.21 -5.50 13.57
C ASP A 54 20.21 -4.92 12.16
N GLY A 55 20.83 -3.75 11.99
CA GLY A 55 20.89 -3.09 10.70
C GLY A 55 21.21 -1.61 10.78
N SER A 56 21.21 -0.99 9.61
CA SER A 56 21.46 0.45 9.47
C SER A 56 20.51 1.09 8.45
N ILE A 57 20.21 2.36 8.70
CA ILE A 57 19.49 3.24 7.78
C ILE A 57 20.37 4.48 7.59
N ASN A 58 20.69 4.82 6.35
CA ASN A 58 21.46 5.99 5.99
C ASN A 58 20.62 6.85 5.04
N LEU A 59 20.45 8.10 5.39
CA LEU A 59 19.78 9.12 4.60
C LEU A 59 20.78 10.19 4.20
N ASN A 60 20.91 10.43 2.91
CA ASN A 60 21.68 11.54 2.35
C ASN A 60 20.71 12.44 1.59
N ALA A 61 20.74 13.73 1.86
CA ALA A 61 19.85 14.69 1.24
C ALA A 61 20.58 15.94 0.77
N LEU A 62 20.26 16.38 -0.43
CA LEU A 62 20.65 17.68 -0.98
C LEU A 62 19.42 18.58 -0.97
N MET A 63 19.51 19.68 -0.28
CA MET A 63 18.44 20.66 -0.14
C MET A 63 18.89 21.98 -0.77
N SER A 64 18.32 22.32 -1.90
CA SER A 64 18.68 23.52 -2.64
C SER A 64 17.45 24.14 -3.30
N ASN A 65 17.26 25.46 -3.15
CA ASN A 65 16.18 26.19 -3.80
C ASN A 65 14.79 25.56 -3.61
N ARG A 66 14.50 25.10 -2.39
CA ARG A 66 13.27 24.37 -2.02
C ARG A 66 13.10 23.02 -2.74
N LYS A 67 14.15 22.47 -3.30
CA LYS A 67 14.17 21.11 -3.83
C LYS A 67 14.91 20.22 -2.86
N ILE A 68 14.43 19.01 -2.72
CA ILE A 68 15.01 17.93 -1.93
C ILE A 68 15.33 16.80 -2.90
N ASP A 69 16.60 16.41 -2.92
CA ASP A 69 17.08 15.17 -3.54
C ASP A 69 17.63 14.32 -2.41
N ALA A 70 16.92 13.28 -2.03
CA ALA A 70 17.27 12.45 -0.89
C ALA A 70 17.38 10.99 -1.28
N ARG A 71 18.45 10.35 -0.82
CA ARG A 71 18.65 8.90 -0.98
C ARG A 71 18.68 8.23 0.38
N LEU A 72 17.81 7.24 0.54
CA LEU A 72 17.75 6.38 1.70
C LEU A 72 18.30 5.00 1.33
N ILE A 73 19.28 4.54 2.10
CA ILE A 73 19.85 3.20 2.00
C ILE A 73 19.58 2.50 3.34
N CYS A 74 18.92 1.35 3.29
CA CYS A 74 18.66 0.52 4.46
C CYS A 74 19.31 -0.85 4.24
N ASP A 75 20.06 -1.31 5.22
CA ASP A 75 20.57 -2.67 5.30
C ASP A 75 20.05 -3.29 6.61
N LEU A 76 18.96 -4.02 6.52
CA LEU A 76 18.37 -4.74 7.64
C LEU A 76 18.86 -6.18 7.64
N VAL A 77 19.71 -6.52 8.57
CA VAL A 77 20.29 -7.86 8.74
C VAL A 77 19.30 -8.78 9.45
N ASN A 78 18.60 -8.24 10.47
CA ASN A 78 17.59 -8.96 11.21
C ASN A 78 16.56 -8.01 11.85
N ALA A 79 15.28 -8.38 11.81
CA ALA A 79 14.24 -7.84 12.67
C ALA A 79 13.36 -8.97 13.17
N ASP A 80 13.23 -9.11 14.50
CA ASP A 80 12.41 -10.13 15.15
C ASP A 80 11.05 -9.55 15.55
N PHE A 81 10.06 -9.74 14.67
CA PHE A 81 8.71 -9.18 14.86
C PHE A 81 7.94 -9.81 16.02
N MET A 82 8.27 -11.05 16.40
CA MET A 82 7.62 -11.66 17.56
C MET A 82 8.13 -11.04 18.85
N ARG A 83 9.44 -10.89 19.02
CA ARG A 83 10.01 -10.22 20.19
C ARG A 83 9.65 -8.76 20.27
N MET A 84 9.46 -8.10 19.13
CA MET A 84 8.93 -6.73 19.06
C MET A 84 7.43 -6.64 19.43
N GLY A 85 6.75 -7.75 19.64
CA GLY A 85 5.32 -7.78 19.97
C GLY A 85 4.38 -7.52 18.78
N ILE A 86 4.92 -7.46 17.56
CA ILE A 86 4.16 -7.20 16.32
C ILE A 86 3.42 -8.45 15.86
N THR A 87 4.02 -9.63 16.03
CA THR A 87 3.42 -10.91 15.65
C THR A 87 3.36 -11.86 16.83
N LYS A 88 2.35 -12.75 16.83
CA LYS A 88 2.19 -13.80 17.87
C LYS A 88 3.03 -15.05 17.59
N ARG A 89 3.63 -15.16 16.42
CA ARG A 89 4.44 -16.31 15.98
C ARG A 89 5.81 -15.83 15.53
N PRO A 90 6.84 -16.68 15.62
CA PRO A 90 8.18 -16.33 15.16
C PRO A 90 8.16 -15.81 13.73
N LEU A 91 8.71 -14.63 13.53
CA LEU A 91 8.84 -14.00 12.24
C LEU A 91 10.03 -13.05 12.25
N ASN A 92 11.06 -13.42 11.50
CA ASN A 92 12.23 -12.60 11.31
C ASN A 92 12.32 -12.17 9.85
N THR A 93 12.82 -10.99 9.60
CA THR A 93 13.07 -10.51 8.24
C THR A 93 14.42 -9.84 8.12
N SER A 94 14.97 -9.93 6.91
CA SER A 94 16.12 -9.16 6.48
C SER A 94 15.88 -8.66 5.06
N PHE A 95 16.43 -7.48 4.71
CA PHE A 95 16.36 -6.93 3.36
C PHE A 95 17.35 -5.78 3.19
N LYS A 96 17.61 -5.40 1.93
CA LYS A 96 18.30 -4.18 1.56
C LYS A 96 17.36 -3.30 0.77
N ALA A 97 17.31 -2.01 1.10
CA ALA A 97 16.52 -1.03 0.36
C ALA A 97 17.40 0.12 -0.12
N ASN A 98 17.09 0.61 -1.32
CA ASN A 98 17.67 1.81 -1.89
C ASN A 98 16.53 2.62 -2.51
N VAL A 99 16.23 3.78 -1.93
CA VAL A 99 15.11 4.61 -2.31
C VAL A 99 15.59 6.03 -2.57
N LEU A 100 15.23 6.57 -3.71
CA LEU A 100 15.44 7.96 -4.11
C LEU A 100 14.13 8.73 -3.94
N LEU A 101 14.18 9.86 -3.28
CA LEU A 101 13.10 10.83 -3.14
C LEU A 101 13.51 12.14 -3.79
N LEU A 102 12.75 12.58 -4.77
CA LEU A 102 12.84 13.94 -5.35
C LEU A 102 11.59 14.72 -4.99
N SER A 103 11.74 15.91 -4.43
CA SER A 103 10.61 16.71 -3.98
C SER A 103 10.86 18.20 -4.19
N ASP A 104 9.82 18.96 -4.53
CA ASP A 104 9.82 20.43 -4.52
C ASP A 104 9.37 21.01 -3.16
N ALA A 105 9.20 20.12 -2.16
CA ALA A 105 8.68 20.44 -0.83
C ALA A 105 7.29 21.11 -0.84
N LYS A 106 6.52 20.95 -1.91
CA LYS A 106 5.18 21.52 -2.05
C LYS A 106 4.17 20.54 -2.63
N SER A 107 4.29 20.23 -3.89
CA SER A 107 3.26 19.52 -4.65
C SER A 107 3.80 18.48 -5.62
N SER A 108 5.12 18.41 -5.78
CA SER A 108 5.75 17.46 -6.71
C SER A 108 6.71 16.55 -5.92
N HIS A 109 6.37 15.28 -5.86
CA HIS A 109 7.15 14.28 -5.17
C HIS A 109 7.32 13.08 -6.09
N LYS A 110 8.54 12.56 -6.18
CA LYS A 110 8.88 11.35 -6.91
C LYS A 110 9.63 10.41 -5.98
N VAL A 111 9.24 9.15 -5.95
CA VAL A 111 9.89 8.09 -5.21
C VAL A 111 10.22 6.97 -6.17
N GLU A 112 11.49 6.65 -6.29
CA GLU A 112 11.98 5.49 -7.03
C GLU A 112 12.81 4.62 -6.10
N GLY A 113 12.64 3.30 -6.19
CA GLY A 113 13.43 2.45 -5.32
C GLY A 113 13.29 0.98 -5.55
N THR A 114 14.16 0.26 -4.87
CA THR A 114 14.15 -1.20 -4.83
C THR A 114 14.34 -1.69 -3.41
N VAL A 115 13.61 -2.75 -3.05
CA VAL A 115 13.88 -3.54 -1.85
C VAL A 115 14.25 -4.95 -2.31
N GLY A 116 15.46 -5.36 -2.00
CA GLY A 116 16.00 -6.63 -2.46
C GLY A 116 16.62 -7.45 -1.34
N ASN A 117 17.12 -8.61 -1.69
CA ASN A 117 17.69 -9.58 -0.75
C ASN A 117 16.75 -9.91 0.42
N ILE A 118 15.46 -9.88 0.14
CA ILE A 118 14.42 -10.08 1.15
C ILE A 118 14.47 -11.55 1.61
N VAL A 119 14.59 -11.76 2.92
CA VAL A 119 14.44 -13.08 3.53
C VAL A 119 13.44 -12.98 4.66
N ILE A 120 12.40 -13.77 4.58
CA ILE A 120 11.37 -13.89 5.62
C ILE A 120 11.49 -15.28 6.21
N ARG A 121 11.80 -15.38 7.52
CA ARG A 121 11.94 -16.65 8.24
C ARG A 121 10.83 -16.80 9.26
N ASP A 122 10.24 -17.96 9.29
CA ASP A 122 9.38 -18.42 10.40
C ASP A 122 10.03 -19.62 11.11
N SER A 123 9.31 -20.24 12.05
CA SER A 123 9.83 -21.38 12.82
C SER A 123 10.26 -22.59 11.97
N ALA A 124 9.75 -22.72 10.75
CA ALA A 124 9.94 -23.91 9.92
C ALA A 124 10.61 -23.61 8.57
N ASN A 125 10.44 -22.42 8.01
CA ASN A 125 10.82 -22.11 6.64
C ASN A 125 11.50 -20.76 6.50
N ALA A 126 12.33 -20.65 5.46
CA ALA A 126 12.85 -19.37 4.97
C ALA A 126 12.34 -19.13 3.55
N TYR A 127 11.67 -18.01 3.37
CA TYR A 127 11.15 -17.57 2.08
C TYR A 127 11.98 -16.40 1.55
N ARG A 128 12.35 -16.45 0.28
CA ARG A 128 13.10 -15.41 -0.43
C ARG A 128 12.29 -14.95 -1.63
N PRO A 129 11.46 -13.92 -1.46
CA PRO A 129 10.69 -13.36 -2.56
C PRO A 129 11.58 -12.61 -3.54
N GLU A 130 11.05 -12.35 -4.72
CA GLU A 130 11.67 -11.43 -5.66
C GLU A 130 11.70 -10.00 -5.10
N ASN A 131 12.62 -9.20 -5.65
CA ASN A 131 12.78 -7.81 -5.27
C ASN A 131 11.49 -7.02 -5.48
N ILE A 132 11.26 -6.03 -4.62
CA ILE A 132 10.21 -5.04 -4.81
C ILE A 132 10.79 -3.89 -5.60
N SER A 133 10.13 -3.49 -6.68
CA SER A 133 10.40 -2.28 -7.46
C SER A 133 9.30 -1.27 -7.19
N ILE A 134 9.69 -0.03 -6.94
CA ILE A 134 8.82 1.09 -6.62
C ILE A 134 9.11 2.22 -7.60
N ASP A 135 8.10 2.72 -8.30
CA ASP A 135 8.14 3.92 -9.11
C ASP A 135 6.85 4.69 -8.89
N MET A 136 6.95 5.85 -8.27
CA MET A 136 5.79 6.66 -7.90
C MET A 136 6.12 8.13 -8.12
N PHE A 137 5.19 8.85 -8.69
CA PHE A 137 5.21 10.30 -8.62
C PHE A 137 3.82 10.86 -8.34
N THR A 138 3.77 12.00 -7.67
CA THR A 138 2.57 12.79 -7.50
C THR A 138 2.90 14.25 -7.77
N ARG A 139 2.00 14.91 -8.47
CA ARG A 139 2.05 16.34 -8.79
C ARG A 139 0.67 16.93 -8.56
N ARG A 140 0.54 18.24 -8.74
CA ARG A 140 -0.76 18.91 -8.59
C ARG A 140 -1.83 18.37 -9.56
N ASP A 141 -1.43 17.96 -10.75
CA ASP A 141 -2.29 17.59 -11.87
C ASP A 141 -2.32 16.07 -12.14
N SER A 142 -1.37 15.31 -11.60
CA SER A 142 -1.24 13.90 -11.92
C SER A 142 -0.57 13.10 -10.83
N THR A 143 -0.98 11.85 -10.70
CA THR A 143 -0.36 10.83 -9.84
C THR A 143 -0.17 9.56 -10.64
N HIS A 144 1.01 8.97 -10.49
CA HIS A 144 1.36 7.66 -10.99
C HIS A 144 1.97 6.83 -9.88
N ALA A 145 1.62 5.55 -9.78
CA ALA A 145 2.29 4.62 -8.89
C ALA A 145 2.39 3.24 -9.54
N ALA A 146 3.59 2.71 -9.60
CA ALA A 146 3.86 1.34 -10.01
C ALA A 146 4.64 0.60 -8.93
N LEU A 147 4.15 -0.57 -8.54
CA LEU A 147 4.77 -1.46 -7.56
C LEU A 147 4.81 -2.87 -8.14
N ARG A 148 5.97 -3.52 -8.13
CA ARG A 148 6.14 -4.88 -8.64
C ARG A 148 6.95 -5.73 -7.69
N SER A 149 6.58 -7.01 -7.56
CA SER A 149 7.35 -8.00 -6.81
C SER A 149 6.90 -9.41 -7.20
N GLY A 150 7.70 -10.14 -7.96
CA GLY A 150 7.33 -11.44 -8.50
C GLY A 150 6.06 -11.36 -9.34
N ASP A 151 5.06 -12.15 -9.00
CA ASP A 151 3.75 -12.18 -9.66
C ASP A 151 2.76 -11.10 -9.15
N PHE A 152 3.24 -10.15 -8.32
CA PHE A 152 2.48 -8.97 -7.93
C PHE A 152 2.81 -7.77 -8.83
N ALA A 153 1.77 -7.13 -9.33
CA ALA A 153 1.86 -5.84 -9.99
C ALA A 153 0.70 -4.94 -9.54
N LEU A 154 1.03 -3.70 -9.19
CA LEU A 154 0.08 -2.62 -8.97
C LEU A 154 0.44 -1.48 -9.91
N HIS A 155 -0.55 -0.89 -10.54
CA HIS A 155 -0.44 0.30 -11.35
C HIS A 155 -1.63 1.21 -11.07
N LEU A 156 -1.34 2.44 -10.70
CA LEU A 156 -2.31 3.48 -10.45
C LEU A 156 -1.93 4.71 -11.28
N ASP A 157 -2.85 5.19 -12.09
CA ASP A 157 -2.77 6.49 -12.73
C ASP A 157 -3.98 7.32 -12.34
N GLY A 158 -3.79 8.60 -12.07
CA GLY A 158 -4.90 9.46 -11.70
C GLY A 158 -4.65 10.93 -11.95
N ALA A 159 -5.72 11.65 -12.20
CA ALA A 159 -5.72 13.10 -12.29
C ALA A 159 -5.68 13.74 -10.89
N GLY A 160 -4.79 14.71 -10.71
CA GLY A 160 -4.57 15.37 -9.43
C GLY A 160 -3.51 14.70 -8.56
N SER A 161 -3.24 15.31 -7.43
CA SER A 161 -2.29 14.77 -6.45
C SER A 161 -2.84 13.53 -5.75
N ILE A 162 -1.96 12.73 -5.15
CA ILE A 162 -2.40 11.56 -4.37
C ILE A 162 -3.35 11.96 -3.23
N GLU A 163 -3.13 13.10 -2.61
CA GLU A 163 -4.03 13.65 -1.59
C GLU A 163 -5.42 13.94 -2.19
N HIS A 164 -5.47 14.53 -3.38
CA HIS A 164 -6.75 14.78 -4.08
C HIS A 164 -7.48 13.46 -4.35
N ILE A 165 -6.81 12.45 -4.89
CA ILE A 165 -7.39 11.14 -5.18
C ILE A 165 -7.92 10.50 -3.89
N MET A 166 -7.14 10.51 -2.81
CA MET A 166 -7.55 9.93 -1.52
C MET A 166 -8.74 10.67 -0.89
N ASN A 167 -8.79 11.99 -1.01
CA ASN A 167 -9.93 12.78 -0.57
C ASN A 167 -11.20 12.42 -1.35
N ARG A 168 -11.11 12.28 -2.67
CA ARG A 168 -12.23 11.83 -3.52
C ARG A 168 -12.72 10.43 -3.13
N ILE A 169 -11.82 9.48 -2.88
CA ILE A 169 -12.18 8.14 -2.39
C ILE A 169 -12.90 8.24 -1.04
N THR A 170 -12.44 9.11 -0.15
CA THR A 170 -13.08 9.34 1.15
C THR A 170 -14.48 9.94 0.98
N GLU A 171 -14.68 10.88 0.07
CA GLU A 171 -15.97 11.46 -0.26
C GLU A 171 -16.94 10.40 -0.81
N VAL A 172 -16.48 9.50 -1.68
CA VAL A 172 -17.29 8.36 -2.18
C VAL A 172 -17.72 7.46 -1.02
N ASN A 173 -16.80 7.09 -0.13
CA ASN A 173 -17.11 6.26 1.02
C ASN A 173 -18.12 6.92 1.97
N ASN A 174 -17.97 8.21 2.23
CA ASN A 174 -18.89 8.97 3.06
C ASN A 174 -20.29 9.04 2.43
N GLU A 175 -20.37 9.28 1.13
CA GLU A 175 -21.64 9.31 0.40
C GLU A 175 -22.32 7.93 0.40
N LEU A 176 -21.56 6.84 0.16
CA LEU A 176 -22.08 5.48 0.26
C LEU A 176 -22.63 5.17 1.65
N ALA A 177 -21.91 5.56 2.71
CA ALA A 177 -22.36 5.38 4.08
C ALA A 177 -23.64 6.17 4.37
N LYS A 178 -23.73 7.41 3.87
CA LYS A 178 -24.91 8.26 3.99
C LYS A 178 -26.13 7.63 3.29
N GLN A 179 -25.98 7.27 2.01
CA GLN A 179 -27.06 6.66 1.23
C GLN A 179 -27.55 5.34 1.84
N ARG A 180 -26.63 4.52 2.35
CA ARG A 180 -26.99 3.29 3.08
C ARG A 180 -27.82 3.59 4.34
N ASN A 181 -27.47 4.60 5.12
CA ASN A 181 -28.21 4.98 6.33
C ASN A 181 -29.59 5.56 6.01
N GLU A 182 -29.69 6.34 4.94
CA GLU A 182 -30.92 6.95 4.46
C GLU A 182 -31.78 5.96 3.65
N ARG A 183 -31.28 4.74 3.40
CA ARG A 183 -31.94 3.70 2.57
C ARG A 183 -32.34 4.19 1.18
N TYR A 184 -31.48 4.97 0.61
CA TYR A 184 -31.70 5.64 -0.66
C TYR A 184 -30.43 5.52 -1.50
N ILE A 185 -30.58 5.42 -2.83
CA ILE A 185 -29.46 5.31 -3.77
C ILE A 185 -29.56 6.47 -4.77
N ASP A 186 -28.47 7.21 -4.89
CA ASP A 186 -28.27 8.24 -5.90
C ASP A 186 -26.94 8.01 -6.60
N GLN A 187 -26.98 7.34 -7.72
CA GLN A 187 -25.80 7.02 -8.52
C GLN A 187 -25.10 8.28 -9.06
N LEU A 188 -25.86 9.34 -9.38
CA LEU A 188 -25.27 10.56 -9.90
C LEU A 188 -24.42 11.29 -8.85
N ARG A 189 -24.91 11.36 -7.62
CA ARG A 189 -24.15 11.92 -6.50
C ARG A 189 -22.89 11.13 -6.17
N LEU A 190 -22.94 9.80 -6.28
CA LEU A 190 -21.74 8.97 -6.12
C LEU A 190 -20.74 9.24 -7.24
N ARG A 191 -21.22 9.27 -8.47
CA ARG A 191 -20.42 9.48 -9.67
C ARG A 191 -19.69 10.82 -9.67
N GLU A 192 -20.34 11.90 -9.26
CA GLU A 192 -19.73 13.23 -9.11
C GLU A 192 -18.52 13.25 -8.17
N ARG A 193 -18.46 12.29 -7.23
CA ARG A 193 -17.38 12.17 -6.25
C ARG A 193 -16.28 11.19 -6.67
N PHE A 194 -16.43 10.46 -7.76
CA PHE A 194 -15.38 9.56 -8.20
C PHE A 194 -14.08 10.32 -8.49
N PRO A 195 -12.92 9.78 -8.07
CA PRO A 195 -11.64 10.26 -8.60
C PRO A 195 -11.57 9.93 -10.09
N GLU A 196 -10.84 10.73 -10.84
CA GLU A 196 -10.45 10.35 -12.19
C GLU A 196 -9.18 9.51 -12.10
N MET A 197 -9.34 8.19 -12.19
CA MET A 197 -8.25 7.25 -11.97
C MET A 197 -8.43 5.92 -12.69
N PHE A 198 -7.30 5.30 -13.00
CA PHE A 198 -7.18 3.91 -13.40
C PHE A 198 -6.41 3.13 -12.33
N LEU A 199 -6.91 1.96 -11.93
CA LEU A 199 -6.27 1.06 -10.98
C LEU A 199 -6.19 -0.34 -11.57
N PHE A 200 -4.97 -0.84 -11.71
CA PHE A 200 -4.68 -2.22 -12.05
C PHE A 200 -3.96 -2.89 -10.88
N VAL A 201 -4.43 -4.07 -10.47
CA VAL A 201 -3.72 -4.94 -9.51
C VAL A 201 -3.78 -6.37 -10.01
N SER A 202 -2.64 -7.03 -10.02
CA SER A 202 -2.53 -8.46 -10.26
C SER A 202 -1.65 -9.07 -9.16
N ALA A 203 -2.10 -10.15 -8.55
CA ALA A 203 -1.35 -10.85 -7.51
C ALA A 203 -1.58 -12.35 -7.59
N GLY A 204 -0.49 -13.11 -7.69
CA GLY A 204 -0.47 -14.54 -7.48
C GLY A 204 0.01 -14.90 -6.07
N LYS A 205 0.60 -16.08 -5.90
CA LYS A 205 1.10 -16.59 -4.60
C LYS A 205 2.56 -16.28 -4.32
N ASN A 206 3.34 -15.90 -5.34
CA ASN A 206 4.79 -15.85 -5.30
C ASN A 206 5.33 -14.41 -5.16
N ASN A 207 4.76 -13.66 -4.24
CA ASN A 207 5.19 -12.30 -3.92
C ASN A 207 5.13 -12.04 -2.40
N VAL A 208 5.77 -10.96 -1.96
CA VAL A 208 5.81 -10.55 -0.55
C VAL A 208 4.41 -10.30 0.01
N PHE A 209 3.57 -9.60 -0.76
CA PHE A 209 2.26 -9.14 -0.30
C PHE A 209 1.31 -10.31 -0.04
N SER A 210 1.21 -11.26 -0.97
CA SER A 210 0.37 -12.46 -0.80
C SER A 210 0.84 -13.32 0.38
N ARG A 211 2.15 -13.41 0.60
CA ARG A 211 2.70 -14.13 1.77
C ARG A 211 2.39 -13.42 3.08
N MET A 212 2.42 -12.09 3.10
CA MET A 212 2.00 -11.31 4.26
C MET A 212 0.49 -11.49 4.53
N MET A 213 -0.36 -11.38 3.51
CA MET A 213 -1.81 -11.57 3.63
C MET A 213 -2.14 -12.95 4.21
N LYS A 214 -1.46 -14.00 3.76
CA LYS A 214 -1.62 -15.34 4.31
C LYS A 214 -1.33 -15.42 5.81
N ARG A 215 -0.38 -14.66 6.33
CA ARG A 215 -0.09 -14.58 7.77
C ARG A 215 -1.18 -13.89 8.57
N PHE A 216 -1.90 -12.97 7.95
CA PHE A 216 -3.08 -12.34 8.54
C PHE A 216 -4.36 -13.17 8.39
N GLY A 217 -4.25 -14.40 7.86
CA GLY A 217 -5.38 -15.31 7.71
C GLY A 217 -6.14 -15.20 6.38
N TYR A 218 -5.55 -14.48 5.41
CA TYR A 218 -6.09 -14.36 4.06
C TYR A 218 -5.19 -15.08 3.07
N ASP A 219 -5.67 -16.18 2.48
CA ASP A 219 -4.96 -16.89 1.41
C ASP A 219 -5.79 -16.84 0.12
N PHE A 220 -5.15 -16.71 -1.02
CA PHE A 220 -5.80 -16.72 -2.33
C PHE A 220 -4.84 -17.24 -3.39
N HIS A 221 -5.36 -17.69 -4.53
CA HIS A 221 -4.56 -18.14 -5.65
C HIS A 221 -4.18 -17.00 -6.59
N ASN A 222 -5.19 -16.25 -7.03
CA ASN A 222 -5.02 -15.08 -7.88
C ASN A 222 -5.98 -14.00 -7.43
N ALA A 223 -5.52 -12.78 -7.41
CA ALA A 223 -6.33 -11.58 -7.27
C ALA A 223 -6.08 -10.69 -8.50
N PHE A 224 -7.14 -10.14 -9.04
CA PHE A 224 -7.08 -9.25 -10.19
C PHE A 224 -8.07 -8.11 -10.02
N VAL A 225 -7.62 -6.89 -10.24
CA VAL A 225 -8.41 -5.66 -10.24
C VAL A 225 -8.03 -4.87 -11.48
N ASP A 226 -9.02 -4.43 -12.22
CA ASP A 226 -8.88 -3.57 -13.39
C ASP A 226 -10.07 -2.63 -13.36
N LEU A 227 -9.88 -1.42 -12.85
CA LEU A 227 -10.92 -0.44 -12.59
C LEU A 227 -10.54 0.93 -13.14
N GLU A 228 -11.48 1.53 -13.83
CA GLU A 228 -11.47 2.91 -14.22
C GLU A 228 -12.62 3.64 -13.53
N ALA A 229 -12.33 4.76 -12.90
CA ALA A 229 -13.32 5.61 -12.26
C ALA A 229 -13.16 7.06 -12.73
N SER A 230 -14.26 7.72 -13.02
CA SER A 230 -14.28 9.16 -13.28
C SER A 230 -15.66 9.77 -13.10
N PRO A 231 -15.79 11.08 -12.85
CA PRO A 231 -17.08 11.75 -12.83
C PRO A 231 -17.85 11.65 -14.16
N HIS A 232 -17.14 11.55 -15.27
CA HIS A 232 -17.75 11.47 -16.60
C HIS A 232 -18.19 10.07 -16.99
N ASN A 233 -17.31 9.07 -16.79
CA ASN A 233 -17.53 7.71 -17.26
C ASN A 233 -18.08 6.78 -16.17
N GLY A 234 -18.17 7.28 -14.92
CA GLY A 234 -18.61 6.46 -13.79
C GLY A 234 -17.54 5.44 -13.39
N LEU A 235 -17.97 4.25 -12.95
CA LEU A 235 -17.13 3.13 -12.55
C LEU A 235 -17.23 2.02 -13.59
N ASN A 236 -16.08 1.65 -14.17
CA ASN A 236 -15.96 0.60 -15.17
C ASN A 236 -14.86 -0.37 -14.76
N GLY A 237 -15.02 -1.64 -15.13
CA GLY A 237 -13.97 -2.62 -14.96
C GLY A 237 -14.41 -3.89 -14.24
N LYS A 238 -13.44 -4.62 -13.72
CA LYS A 238 -13.66 -5.95 -13.13
C LYS A 238 -12.71 -6.23 -11.97
N VAL A 239 -13.22 -7.03 -11.06
CA VAL A 239 -12.47 -7.59 -9.93
C VAL A 239 -12.66 -9.10 -9.94
N SER A 240 -11.59 -9.86 -9.80
CA SER A 240 -11.68 -11.30 -9.60
C SER A 240 -10.73 -11.77 -8.52
N LEU A 241 -11.17 -12.78 -7.77
CA LEU A 241 -10.41 -13.41 -6.72
C LEU A 241 -10.66 -14.92 -6.78
N ASP A 242 -9.59 -15.69 -6.89
CA ASP A 242 -9.66 -17.14 -6.99
C ASP A 242 -9.11 -17.80 -5.72
N SER A 243 -9.83 -18.81 -5.24
CA SER A 243 -9.46 -19.64 -4.07
C SER A 243 -9.20 -18.82 -2.79
N LEU A 244 -10.11 -17.90 -2.47
CA LEU A 244 -10.03 -17.14 -1.23
C LEU A 244 -10.29 -18.04 -0.02
N VAL A 245 -9.37 -17.99 0.94
CA VAL A 245 -9.59 -18.49 2.30
C VAL A 245 -9.48 -17.31 3.25
N ALA A 246 -10.55 -17.03 3.98
CA ALA A 246 -10.60 -15.92 4.94
C ALA A 246 -11.50 -16.28 6.12
N ALA A 247 -11.02 -16.08 7.35
CA ALA A 247 -11.74 -16.38 8.59
C ALA A 247 -12.36 -17.80 8.62
N GLY A 248 -11.67 -18.79 8.03
CA GLY A 248 -12.14 -20.18 7.96
C GLY A 248 -13.16 -20.44 6.85
N VAL A 249 -13.56 -19.45 6.08
CA VAL A 249 -14.44 -19.61 4.91
C VAL A 249 -13.59 -19.75 3.65
N GLN A 250 -13.92 -20.75 2.81
CA GLN A 250 -13.30 -20.97 1.52
C GLN A 250 -14.27 -20.66 0.38
N LEU A 251 -13.87 -19.75 -0.51
CA LEU A 251 -14.60 -19.40 -1.73
C LEU A 251 -13.71 -19.63 -2.95
N ASP A 252 -14.17 -20.45 -3.91
CA ASP A 252 -13.33 -20.83 -5.05
C ASP A 252 -13.18 -19.70 -6.06
N THR A 253 -14.26 -18.95 -6.31
CA THR A 253 -14.22 -17.85 -7.29
C THR A 253 -15.16 -16.73 -6.86
N ILE A 254 -14.64 -15.52 -6.86
CA ILE A 254 -15.42 -14.28 -6.75
C ILE A 254 -15.13 -13.45 -7.98
N ARG A 255 -16.16 -12.97 -8.66
CA ARG A 255 -16.05 -12.07 -9.82
C ARG A 255 -17.05 -10.93 -9.67
N LEU A 256 -16.60 -9.73 -9.93
CA LEU A 256 -17.40 -8.52 -9.99
C LEU A 256 -17.07 -7.78 -11.28
N ALA A 257 -18.07 -7.25 -11.95
CA ALA A 257 -17.90 -6.40 -13.11
C ALA A 257 -18.84 -5.19 -12.97
N PHE A 258 -18.36 -4.05 -13.43
CA PHE A 258 -19.07 -2.78 -13.42
C PHE A 258 -19.01 -2.15 -14.80
N LYS A 259 -20.12 -1.61 -15.26
CA LYS A 259 -20.20 -0.87 -16.50
C LYS A 259 -21.15 0.30 -16.35
N SER A 260 -20.58 1.49 -16.38
CA SER A 260 -21.35 2.74 -16.29
C SER A 260 -21.62 3.35 -17.66
N ASP A 261 -22.76 3.97 -17.78
CA ASP A 261 -23.08 4.93 -18.84
C ASP A 261 -23.56 6.26 -18.23
N SER A 262 -24.10 7.16 -19.02
CA SER A 262 -24.55 8.49 -18.54
C SER A 262 -25.71 8.41 -17.54
N THR A 263 -26.45 7.31 -17.48
CA THR A 263 -27.71 7.18 -16.74
C THR A 263 -27.68 6.14 -15.61
N LYS A 264 -26.80 5.15 -15.72
CA LYS A 264 -26.75 4.01 -14.79
C LYS A 264 -25.35 3.42 -14.67
N THR A 265 -25.18 2.63 -13.64
CA THR A 265 -24.07 1.69 -13.49
C THR A 265 -24.62 0.27 -13.41
N ASP A 266 -24.42 -0.52 -14.45
CA ASP A 266 -24.71 -1.95 -14.45
C ASP A 266 -23.62 -2.67 -13.63
N PHE A 267 -24.03 -3.68 -12.87
CA PHE A 267 -23.09 -4.55 -12.15
C PHE A 267 -23.46 -6.02 -12.32
N GLU A 268 -22.45 -6.85 -12.39
CA GLU A 268 -22.59 -8.30 -12.36
C GLU A 268 -21.66 -8.85 -11.28
N GLY A 269 -22.20 -9.68 -10.39
CA GLY A 269 -21.47 -10.38 -9.36
C GLY A 269 -21.65 -11.89 -9.48
N GLN A 270 -20.59 -12.64 -9.25
CA GLN A 270 -20.66 -14.09 -9.16
C GLN A 270 -19.79 -14.57 -7.99
N VAL A 271 -20.34 -15.41 -7.15
CA VAL A 271 -19.60 -16.18 -6.15
C VAL A 271 -19.87 -17.66 -6.41
N ARG A 272 -18.83 -18.44 -6.59
CA ARG A 272 -18.94 -19.84 -6.97
C ARG A 272 -18.02 -20.70 -6.12
N ASN A 273 -18.58 -21.80 -5.59
CA ASN A 273 -17.85 -22.94 -5.08
C ASN A 273 -18.16 -24.16 -5.95
N ASN A 274 -17.13 -24.83 -6.44
CA ASN A 274 -17.26 -26.00 -7.28
C ASN A 274 -17.45 -27.27 -6.42
N ARG A 275 -17.67 -28.43 -7.08
CA ARG A 275 -17.91 -29.71 -6.42
C ARG A 275 -16.76 -30.23 -5.54
N TYR A 276 -15.57 -29.65 -5.63
CA TYR A 276 -14.41 -30.03 -4.84
C TYR A 276 -14.20 -29.11 -3.63
N ASN A 277 -15.04 -28.08 -3.47
CA ASN A 277 -14.99 -27.23 -2.28
C ASN A 277 -15.36 -28.06 -1.04
N PRO A 278 -14.53 -28.07 0.02
CA PRO A 278 -14.75 -28.93 1.19
C PRO A 278 -15.91 -28.44 2.09
N GLN A 279 -16.39 -27.22 1.90
CA GLN A 279 -17.39 -26.63 2.79
C GLN A 279 -18.80 -26.65 2.17
N PHE A 280 -18.96 -26.06 0.99
CA PHE A 280 -20.27 -26.03 0.30
C PHE A 280 -20.10 -25.90 -1.21
N VAL A 281 -21.05 -26.42 -1.94
CA VAL A 281 -21.14 -26.31 -3.38
C VAL A 281 -22.30 -25.34 -3.72
N PHE A 282 -21.99 -24.24 -4.37
CA PHE A 282 -23.00 -23.30 -4.84
C PHE A 282 -22.48 -22.44 -5.98
N ASN A 283 -23.43 -21.81 -6.69
CA ASN A 283 -23.13 -20.79 -7.69
C ASN A 283 -24.19 -19.70 -7.56
N ALA A 284 -23.81 -18.59 -6.95
CA ALA A 284 -24.66 -17.42 -6.82
C ALA A 284 -24.25 -16.38 -7.88
N LYS A 285 -25.22 -15.90 -8.63
CA LYS A 285 -25.06 -14.80 -9.57
C LYS A 285 -26.05 -13.72 -9.21
N ILE A 286 -25.60 -12.49 -9.28
CA ILE A 286 -26.42 -11.30 -9.11
C ILE A 286 -26.12 -10.35 -10.27
N ARG A 287 -27.17 -9.80 -10.85
CA ARG A 287 -27.07 -8.72 -11.84
C ARG A 287 -27.95 -7.59 -11.40
N GLY A 288 -27.57 -6.40 -11.72
CA GLY A 288 -28.39 -5.26 -11.39
C GLY A 288 -27.87 -3.99 -12.01
N ALA A 289 -28.60 -2.93 -11.77
CA ALA A 289 -28.25 -1.59 -12.20
C ALA A 289 -28.57 -0.59 -11.10
N PHE A 290 -27.63 0.30 -10.85
CA PHE A 290 -27.85 1.51 -10.07
C PHE A 290 -28.25 2.64 -11.04
N THR A 291 -29.42 3.21 -10.83
CA THR A 291 -29.86 4.41 -11.56
C THR A 291 -29.88 5.61 -10.62
N GLN A 292 -30.39 6.73 -11.09
CA GLN A 292 -30.44 7.97 -10.30
C GLN A 292 -31.19 7.81 -8.96
N SER A 293 -32.20 6.94 -8.89
CA SER A 293 -33.06 6.81 -7.70
C SER A 293 -33.46 5.37 -7.37
N SER A 294 -32.89 4.39 -8.06
CA SER A 294 -33.34 3.00 -7.93
C SER A 294 -32.19 2.01 -8.10
N LEU A 295 -32.31 0.89 -7.39
CA LEU A 295 -31.49 -0.30 -7.57
C LEU A 295 -32.40 -1.40 -8.15
N TYR A 296 -32.05 -1.89 -9.32
CA TYR A 296 -32.67 -3.06 -9.92
C TYR A 296 -31.75 -4.27 -9.72
N MET A 297 -32.32 -5.37 -9.26
CA MET A 297 -31.62 -6.65 -9.10
C MET A 297 -32.44 -7.77 -9.74
N GLY A 298 -31.74 -8.66 -10.44
CA GLY A 298 -32.32 -9.85 -11.07
C GLY A 298 -31.38 -11.06 -10.97
#